data_735aa827a38be8035b58dd2c6d722412
#
_entry.id   735aa827a38be8035b58dd2c6d722412
#
_cell.length_a   1.000
_cell.length_b   1.000
_cell.length_c   1.000
_cell.angle_alpha   90.00
_cell.angle_beta   90.00
_cell.angle_gamma   90.00
#
_symmetry.space_group_name_H-M   'P 1'
#
loop_
_entity.id
_entity.type
_entity.pdbx_description
1 polymer ?
#
loop_
_entity_poly.entity_id
_entity_poly.type
_entity_poly.pdbx_seq_one_letter_code
_entity_poly.pdbx_strand_id
1 'polypeptide(L)'
;MGRHNVANALAAYCAATRLGCDAKRVIRGLSNFEQTGRRQKVVDSEGVTVIEDCYNANPDSMKAALAMFKDFPCKRRFALLGDMLELGDLSRKAHEELGRLAAESGLYCLITYGEQAKRTAVVAAAKGVKTLHADSYREAADALLSRVQPGDAVLVKASHGMALEKVLDIFYAEHKEAEA
;
A
#
# COMPACT_ATOMS: atom_id res chain seq x y z
N MET A 1 -10.44 8.44 -0.93
CA MET A 1 -9.75 8.82 -2.19
C MET A 1 -8.77 9.95 -1.90
N GLY A 2 -7.50 9.84 -2.34
CA GLY A 2 -6.48 10.88 -2.11
C GLY A 2 -6.61 12.06 -3.08
N ARG A 3 -6.00 13.22 -2.74
CA ARG A 3 -5.99 14.43 -3.59
C ARG A 3 -5.50 14.19 -5.02
N HIS A 4 -4.58 13.24 -5.22
CA HIS A 4 -4.09 12.86 -6.54
C HIS A 4 -5.18 12.27 -7.45
N ASN A 5 -6.16 11.55 -6.91
CA ASN A 5 -7.29 11.02 -7.68
C ASN A 5 -8.25 12.13 -8.13
N VAL A 6 -8.37 13.22 -7.38
CA VAL A 6 -9.12 14.41 -7.82
C VAL A 6 -8.44 15.04 -9.04
N ALA A 7 -7.11 15.18 -9.02
CA ALA A 7 -6.36 15.69 -10.16
C ALA A 7 -6.51 14.80 -11.41
N ASN A 8 -6.44 13.48 -11.23
CA ASN A 8 -6.64 12.52 -12.31
C ASN A 8 -8.06 12.60 -12.89
N ALA A 9 -9.08 12.72 -12.04
CA ALA A 9 -10.47 12.88 -12.48
C ALA A 9 -10.68 14.20 -13.25
N LEU A 10 -10.07 15.31 -12.78
CA LEU A 10 -10.10 16.58 -13.49
C LEU A 10 -9.42 16.50 -14.86
N ALA A 11 -8.25 15.85 -14.95
CA ALA A 11 -7.55 15.64 -16.21
C ALA A 11 -8.39 14.82 -17.19
N ALA A 12 -9.01 13.73 -16.73
CA ALA A 12 -9.89 12.90 -17.54
C ALA A 12 -11.14 13.67 -17.99
N TYR A 13 -11.74 14.48 -17.09
CA TYR A 13 -12.87 15.35 -17.44
C TYR A 13 -12.50 16.36 -18.53
N CYS A 14 -11.38 17.07 -18.35
CA CYS A 14 -10.90 18.05 -19.32
C CYS A 14 -10.62 17.40 -20.70
N ALA A 15 -9.94 16.25 -20.72
CA ALA A 15 -9.65 15.55 -21.96
C ALA A 15 -10.93 15.11 -22.69
N ALA A 16 -11.85 14.46 -21.98
CA ALA A 16 -13.09 13.96 -22.57
C ALA A 16 -13.99 15.09 -23.12
N THR A 17 -14.15 16.18 -22.36
CA THR A 17 -14.95 17.34 -22.81
C THR A 17 -14.31 18.06 -24.01
N ARG A 18 -12.98 18.14 -24.08
CA ARG A 18 -12.24 18.68 -25.23
C ARG A 18 -12.42 17.82 -26.46
N LEU A 19 -12.60 16.51 -26.30
CA LEU A 19 -12.92 15.56 -27.40
C LEU A 19 -14.40 15.55 -27.77
N GLY A 20 -15.23 16.45 -27.20
CA GLY A 20 -16.63 16.61 -27.55
C GLY A 20 -17.61 15.73 -26.74
N CYS A 21 -17.15 15.06 -25.69
CA CYS A 21 -18.07 14.33 -24.82
C CYS A 21 -18.94 15.30 -23.99
N ASP A 22 -20.21 14.95 -23.83
CA ASP A 22 -21.13 15.70 -22.96
C ASP A 22 -20.67 15.66 -21.49
N ALA A 23 -20.63 16.83 -20.85
CA ALA A 23 -20.11 16.99 -19.48
C ALA A 23 -20.85 16.11 -18.46
N LYS A 24 -22.19 15.97 -18.56
CA LYS A 24 -22.97 15.14 -17.64
C LYS A 24 -22.65 13.66 -17.81
N ARG A 25 -22.40 13.24 -19.05
CA ARG A 25 -21.98 11.87 -19.37
C ARG A 25 -20.60 11.57 -18.81
N VAL A 26 -19.66 12.52 -18.91
CA VAL A 26 -18.31 12.38 -18.33
C VAL A 26 -18.38 12.30 -16.81
N ILE A 27 -19.14 13.18 -16.15
CA ILE A 27 -19.33 13.13 -14.69
C ILE A 27 -19.90 11.78 -14.25
N ARG A 28 -20.93 11.27 -14.95
CA ARG A 28 -21.50 9.95 -14.65
C ARG A 28 -20.46 8.83 -14.80
N GLY A 29 -19.65 8.88 -15.87
CA GLY A 29 -18.56 7.91 -16.07
C GLY A 29 -17.52 7.95 -14.95
N LEU A 30 -17.13 9.13 -14.50
CA LEU A 30 -16.20 9.32 -13.38
C LEU A 30 -16.79 8.85 -12.04
N SER A 31 -18.10 9.05 -11.82
CA SER A 31 -18.78 8.59 -10.61
C SER A 31 -18.92 7.05 -10.55
N ASN A 32 -18.99 6.42 -11.70
CA ASN A 32 -19.07 4.96 -11.82
C ASN A 32 -17.71 4.31 -12.06
N PHE A 33 -16.61 5.07 -11.92
CA PHE A 33 -15.26 4.53 -12.11
C PHE A 33 -14.91 3.56 -11.00
N GLU A 34 -14.72 2.31 -11.35
CA GLU A 34 -14.17 1.27 -10.49
C GLU A 34 -12.67 1.15 -10.76
N GLN A 35 -11.90 1.14 -9.69
CA GLN A 35 -10.47 0.92 -9.80
C GLN A 35 -10.20 -0.51 -10.27
N THR A 36 -9.45 -0.64 -11.35
CA THR A 36 -9.03 -1.94 -11.86
C THR A 36 -7.73 -2.39 -11.17
N GLY A 37 -7.64 -3.68 -10.87
CA GLY A 37 -6.46 -4.27 -10.23
C GLY A 37 -6.36 -3.95 -8.72
N ARG A 38 -5.21 -4.26 -8.13
CA ARG A 38 -4.91 -4.03 -6.71
C ARG A 38 -4.34 -2.62 -6.49
N ARG A 39 -5.14 -1.59 -6.81
CA ARG A 39 -4.81 -0.16 -6.58
C ARG A 39 -5.73 0.39 -5.52
N GLN A 40 -5.21 0.61 -4.30
CA GLN A 40 -5.96 1.14 -3.16
C GLN A 40 -7.30 0.41 -2.92
N LYS A 41 -7.34 -0.90 -3.22
CA LYS A 41 -8.52 -1.72 -2.95
C LYS A 41 -8.58 -2.00 -1.45
N VAL A 42 -9.72 -1.71 -0.85
CA VAL A 42 -9.96 -1.97 0.58
C VAL A 42 -10.74 -3.27 0.69
N VAL A 43 -10.18 -4.21 1.46
CA VAL A 43 -10.77 -5.53 1.72
C VAL A 43 -10.89 -5.70 3.23
N ASP A 44 -12.02 -6.15 3.70
CA ASP A 44 -12.16 -6.66 5.07
C ASP A 44 -11.85 -8.17 5.06
N SER A 45 -10.99 -8.58 5.99
CA SER A 45 -10.66 -9.98 6.23
C SER A 45 -10.80 -10.24 7.74
N GLU A 46 -11.92 -10.85 8.13
CA GLU A 46 -12.21 -11.21 9.54
C GLU A 46 -11.99 -10.01 10.50
N GLY A 47 -12.48 -8.83 10.12
CA GLY A 47 -12.36 -7.61 10.90
C GLY A 47 -10.99 -6.90 10.79
N VAL A 48 -10.06 -7.41 9.99
CA VAL A 48 -8.82 -6.72 9.61
C VAL A 48 -9.01 -6.02 8.28
N THR A 49 -8.80 -4.71 8.24
CA THR A 49 -8.89 -3.94 7.00
C THR A 49 -7.57 -4.01 6.24
N VAL A 50 -7.57 -4.59 5.04
CA VAL A 50 -6.40 -4.65 4.16
C VAL A 50 -6.55 -3.65 3.02
N ILE A 51 -5.57 -2.76 2.86
CA ILE A 51 -5.47 -1.81 1.74
C ILE A 51 -4.45 -2.35 0.76
N GLU A 52 -4.95 -2.96 -0.33
CA GLU A 52 -4.14 -3.51 -1.41
C GLU A 52 -3.75 -2.40 -2.38
N ASP A 53 -2.48 -2.02 -2.40
CA ASP A 53 -1.92 -1.01 -3.33
C ASP A 53 -0.62 -1.52 -3.97
N CYS A 54 -0.62 -2.77 -4.42
CA CYS A 54 0.57 -3.47 -4.93
C CYS A 54 0.65 -3.54 -6.48
N TYR A 55 -0.04 -2.65 -7.19
CA TYR A 55 0.05 -2.57 -8.64
C TYR A 55 1.33 -1.86 -9.12
N ASN A 56 1.75 -0.79 -8.46
CA ASN A 56 2.99 -0.09 -8.74
C ASN A 56 3.43 0.76 -7.54
N ALA A 57 4.75 1.02 -7.45
CA ALA A 57 5.32 1.87 -6.42
C ALA A 57 6.41 2.78 -6.98
N ASN A 58 6.36 4.04 -6.56
CA ASN A 58 7.40 5.04 -6.73
C ASN A 58 7.42 5.94 -5.48
N PRO A 59 8.44 6.78 -5.29
CA PRO A 59 8.57 7.60 -4.08
C PRO A 59 7.33 8.44 -3.74
N ASP A 60 6.73 9.09 -4.73
CA ASP A 60 5.56 9.94 -4.52
C ASP A 60 4.33 9.14 -4.13
N SER A 61 4.10 8.00 -4.79
CA SER A 61 2.96 7.12 -4.48
C SER A 61 3.10 6.44 -3.11
N MET A 62 4.31 6.08 -2.70
CA MET A 62 4.60 5.55 -1.37
C MET A 62 4.34 6.61 -0.29
N LYS A 63 4.84 7.83 -0.49
CA LYS A 63 4.59 8.97 0.40
C LYS A 63 3.08 9.25 0.53
N ALA A 64 2.36 9.29 -0.58
CA ALA A 64 0.92 9.55 -0.59
C ALA A 64 0.14 8.43 0.13
N ALA A 65 0.53 7.17 -0.07
CA ALA A 65 -0.10 6.02 0.58
C ALA A 65 0.11 6.05 2.10
N LEU A 66 1.34 6.30 2.57
CA LEU A 66 1.63 6.41 4.00
C LEU A 66 0.91 7.61 4.64
N ALA A 67 0.86 8.76 3.95
CA ALA A 67 0.13 9.93 4.45
C ALA A 67 -1.37 9.64 4.59
N MET A 68 -1.99 9.00 3.61
CA MET A 68 -3.38 8.56 3.69
C MET A 68 -3.59 7.54 4.82
N PHE A 69 -2.67 6.58 4.95
CA PHE A 69 -2.78 5.51 5.93
C PHE A 69 -2.60 6.00 7.37
N LYS A 70 -1.82 7.07 7.58
CA LYS A 70 -1.65 7.72 8.88
C LYS A 70 -2.99 8.16 9.50
N ASP A 71 -3.90 8.67 8.67
CA ASP A 71 -5.19 9.19 9.09
C ASP A 71 -6.32 8.13 8.99
N PHE A 72 -5.98 6.91 8.55
CA PHE A 72 -6.98 5.85 8.40
C PHE A 72 -7.48 5.37 9.78
N PRO A 73 -8.80 5.28 10.01
CA PRO A 73 -9.36 4.87 11.29
C PRO A 73 -9.14 3.38 11.56
N CYS A 74 -8.33 3.03 12.55
CA CYS A 74 -8.06 1.65 12.96
C CYS A 74 -7.45 1.60 14.37
N LYS A 75 -7.40 0.41 14.98
CA LYS A 75 -6.75 0.22 16.28
C LYS A 75 -5.22 0.31 16.16
N ARG A 76 -4.64 -0.46 15.25
CA ARG A 76 -3.18 -0.48 14.99
C ARG A 76 -2.94 -0.48 13.49
N ARG A 77 -1.85 0.14 13.06
CA ARG A 77 -1.43 0.22 11.66
C ARG A 77 -0.26 -0.70 11.39
N PHE A 78 -0.43 -1.60 10.46
CA PHE A 78 0.64 -2.43 9.91
C PHE A 78 0.91 -2.02 8.47
N ALA A 79 2.16 -2.08 8.04
CA ALA A 79 2.49 -1.91 6.63
C ALA A 79 3.38 -3.06 6.17
N LEU A 80 3.07 -3.61 5.00
CA LEU A 80 3.95 -4.47 4.23
C LEU A 80 4.41 -3.68 3.01
N LEU A 81 5.68 -3.27 3.02
CA LEU A 81 6.26 -2.46 1.96
C LEU A 81 7.37 -3.23 1.25
N GLY A 82 7.27 -3.31 -0.07
CA GLY A 82 8.30 -3.92 -0.91
C GLY A 82 9.13 -2.88 -1.67
N ASP A 83 10.00 -3.39 -2.54
CA ASP A 83 10.90 -2.56 -3.34
C ASP A 83 10.12 -1.64 -4.30
N MET A 84 10.65 -0.44 -4.46
CA MET A 84 10.39 0.44 -5.59
C MET A 84 11.42 0.11 -6.67
N LEU A 85 10.98 -0.57 -7.73
CA LEU A 85 11.83 -0.96 -8.84
C LEU A 85 12.05 0.21 -9.82
N GLU A 86 12.98 0.05 -10.74
CA GLU A 86 13.25 0.99 -11.85
C GLU A 86 13.72 2.39 -11.43
N LEU A 87 14.26 2.54 -10.22
CA LEU A 87 14.75 3.82 -9.71
C LEU A 87 16.23 4.09 -10.02
N GLY A 88 16.97 3.12 -10.55
CA GLY A 88 18.40 3.26 -10.81
C GLY A 88 19.17 3.76 -9.58
N ASP A 89 20.03 4.74 -9.76
CA ASP A 89 20.88 5.30 -8.69
C ASP A 89 20.09 5.99 -7.56
N LEU A 90 18.83 6.35 -7.82
CA LEU A 90 17.96 6.96 -6.81
C LEU A 90 17.40 5.94 -5.81
N SER A 91 17.48 4.62 -6.12
CA SER A 91 16.85 3.57 -5.33
C SER A 91 17.24 3.62 -3.86
N ARG A 92 18.52 3.70 -3.55
CA ARG A 92 19.02 3.77 -2.17
C ARG A 92 18.38 4.93 -1.40
N LYS A 93 18.48 6.14 -1.95
CA LYS A 93 17.97 7.36 -1.30
C LYS A 93 16.44 7.30 -1.10
N ALA A 94 15.74 6.79 -2.09
CA ALA A 94 14.28 6.66 -2.06
C ALA A 94 13.81 5.68 -0.96
N HIS A 95 14.49 4.53 -0.80
CA HIS A 95 14.15 3.56 0.24
C HIS A 95 14.54 4.05 1.65
N GLU A 96 15.64 4.77 1.80
CA GLU A 96 15.99 5.42 3.07
C GLU A 96 14.96 6.49 3.46
N GLU A 97 14.49 7.29 2.49
CA GLU A 97 13.45 8.29 2.72
C GLU A 97 12.11 7.63 3.06
N LEU A 98 11.76 6.53 2.39
CA LEU A 98 10.58 5.75 2.72
C LEU A 98 10.60 5.25 4.17
N GLY A 99 11.78 4.87 4.68
CA GLY A 99 11.95 4.48 6.09
C GLY A 99 11.66 5.64 7.05
N ARG A 100 12.04 6.87 6.71
CA ARG A 100 11.71 8.07 7.50
C ARG A 100 10.21 8.33 7.51
N LEU A 101 9.59 8.28 6.34
CA LEU A 101 8.15 8.47 6.19
C LEU A 101 7.34 7.40 6.92
N ALA A 102 7.78 6.14 6.87
CA ALA A 102 7.16 5.05 7.62
C ALA A 102 7.20 5.30 9.13
N ALA A 103 8.33 5.81 9.65
CA ALA A 103 8.44 6.16 11.05
C ALA A 103 7.50 7.31 11.49
N GLU A 104 7.16 8.22 10.59
CA GLU A 104 6.27 9.35 10.84
C GLU A 104 4.78 9.00 10.67
N SER A 105 4.49 7.78 10.16
CA SER A 105 3.13 7.36 9.81
C SER A 105 2.38 6.65 10.94
N GLY A 106 2.95 6.56 12.15
CA GLY A 106 2.29 5.95 13.31
C GLY A 106 2.07 4.44 13.14
N LEU A 107 3.00 3.75 12.48
CA LEU A 107 2.92 2.31 12.29
C LEU A 107 3.20 1.58 13.62
N TYR A 108 2.36 0.61 13.93
CA TYR A 108 2.62 -0.34 15.01
C TYR A 108 3.74 -1.32 14.62
N CYS A 109 3.73 -1.77 13.36
CA CYS A 109 4.78 -2.63 12.83
C CYS A 109 4.93 -2.40 11.31
N LEU A 110 6.18 -2.38 10.86
CA LEU A 110 6.56 -2.36 9.45
C LEU A 110 7.15 -3.73 9.08
N ILE A 111 6.57 -4.37 8.08
CA ILE A 111 7.11 -5.56 7.43
C ILE A 111 7.67 -5.12 6.09
N THR A 112 8.85 -5.57 5.74
CA THR A 112 9.46 -5.24 4.44
C THR A 112 9.81 -6.52 3.69
N TYR A 113 9.72 -6.45 2.34
CA TYR A 113 10.07 -7.53 1.44
C TYR A 113 10.85 -6.99 0.24
N GLY A 114 12.00 -7.58 -0.05
CA GLY A 114 12.88 -7.19 -1.15
C GLY A 114 14.20 -6.59 -0.69
N GLU A 115 15.19 -6.64 -1.55
CA GLU A 115 16.57 -6.28 -1.21
C GLU A 115 16.74 -4.81 -0.83
N GLN A 116 16.08 -3.91 -1.55
CA GLN A 116 16.17 -2.49 -1.27
C GLN A 116 15.30 -2.07 -0.07
N ALA A 117 14.20 -2.77 0.16
CA ALA A 117 13.30 -2.55 1.29
C ALA A 117 13.96 -2.86 2.64
N LYS A 118 15.06 -3.62 2.69
CA LYS A 118 15.92 -3.77 3.87
C LYS A 118 16.40 -2.42 4.41
N ARG A 119 16.69 -1.47 3.51
CA ARG A 119 17.11 -0.11 3.89
C ARG A 119 15.97 0.67 4.55
N THR A 120 14.76 0.49 4.02
CA THR A 120 13.54 1.07 4.62
C THR A 120 13.36 0.57 6.05
N ALA A 121 13.50 -0.74 6.27
CA ALA A 121 13.42 -1.34 7.60
C ALA A 121 14.49 -0.77 8.56
N VAL A 122 15.75 -0.72 8.13
CA VAL A 122 16.87 -0.22 8.95
C VAL A 122 16.62 1.22 9.40
N VAL A 123 16.20 2.10 8.48
CA VAL A 123 15.94 3.52 8.79
C VAL A 123 14.72 3.67 9.71
N ALA A 124 13.64 2.92 9.45
CA ALA A 124 12.45 2.97 10.30
C ALA A 124 12.72 2.42 11.71
N ALA A 125 13.50 1.33 11.83
CA ALA A 125 13.92 0.77 13.11
C ALA A 125 14.75 1.74 13.94
N ALA A 126 15.71 2.43 13.30
CA ALA A 126 16.53 3.46 13.94
C ALA A 126 15.71 4.64 14.50
N LYS A 127 14.47 4.80 14.02
CA LYS A 127 13.50 5.80 14.50
C LYS A 127 12.43 5.21 15.45
N GLY A 128 12.60 3.97 15.91
CA GLY A 128 11.77 3.36 16.95
C GLY A 128 10.56 2.56 16.43
N VAL A 129 10.41 2.37 15.13
CA VAL A 129 9.34 1.50 14.60
C VAL A 129 9.74 0.04 14.74
N LYS A 130 8.82 -0.82 15.19
CA LYS A 130 9.02 -2.27 15.12
C LYS A 130 9.09 -2.70 13.66
N THR A 131 10.20 -3.30 13.26
CA THR A 131 10.40 -3.72 11.86
C THR A 131 10.72 -5.20 11.78
N LEU A 132 10.25 -5.83 10.71
CA LEU A 132 10.57 -7.18 10.30
C LEU A 132 10.94 -7.15 8.82
N HIS A 133 11.95 -7.92 8.45
CA HIS A 133 12.25 -8.16 7.04
C HIS A 133 11.93 -9.62 6.72
N ALA A 134 11.20 -9.85 5.65
CA ALA A 134 10.86 -11.16 5.15
C ALA A 134 11.67 -11.46 3.89
N ASP A 135 12.23 -12.65 3.80
CA ASP A 135 12.99 -13.11 2.63
C ASP A 135 12.12 -13.95 1.66
N SER A 136 10.86 -14.24 2.06
CA SER A 136 9.90 -14.95 1.21
C SER A 136 8.47 -14.40 1.38
N TYR A 137 7.60 -14.70 0.40
CA TYR A 137 6.17 -14.38 0.51
C TYR A 137 5.52 -15.05 1.71
N ARG A 138 5.95 -16.28 2.00
CA ARG A 138 5.46 -17.04 3.14
C ARG A 138 5.80 -16.34 4.46
N GLU A 139 7.05 -15.97 4.68
CA GLU A 139 7.47 -15.25 5.88
C GLU A 139 6.76 -13.91 6.05
N ALA A 140 6.52 -13.18 4.93
CA ALA A 140 5.78 -11.92 4.99
C ALA A 140 4.31 -12.14 5.41
N ALA A 141 3.67 -13.21 4.92
CA ALA A 141 2.32 -13.58 5.32
C ALA A 141 2.27 -14.02 6.78
N ASP A 142 3.18 -14.88 7.23
CA ASP A 142 3.28 -15.35 8.62
C ASP A 142 3.54 -14.19 9.59
N ALA A 143 4.34 -13.21 9.16
CA ALA A 143 4.58 -12.01 9.93
C ALA A 143 3.31 -11.17 10.14
N LEU A 144 2.39 -11.14 9.18
CA LEU A 144 1.07 -10.52 9.32
C LEU A 144 0.15 -11.38 10.19
N LEU A 145 -0.05 -12.66 9.79
CA LEU A 145 -0.97 -13.60 10.45
C LEU A 145 -0.73 -13.72 11.97
N SER A 146 0.53 -13.75 12.38
CA SER A 146 0.89 -13.88 13.80
C SER A 146 0.68 -12.60 14.63
N ARG A 147 0.27 -11.47 14.02
CA ARG A 147 0.27 -10.16 14.71
C ARG A 147 -1.00 -9.36 14.57
N VAL A 148 -1.70 -9.49 13.44
CA VAL A 148 -2.93 -8.72 13.20
C VAL A 148 -4.09 -9.27 14.02
N GLN A 149 -5.02 -8.39 14.35
CA GLN A 149 -6.22 -8.70 15.13
C GLN A 149 -7.40 -7.87 14.61
N PRO A 150 -8.65 -8.28 14.85
CA PRO A 150 -9.83 -7.51 14.46
C PRO A 150 -9.77 -6.05 14.92
N GLY A 151 -9.98 -5.14 13.98
CA GLY A 151 -9.88 -3.70 14.13
C GLY A 151 -8.53 -3.10 13.71
N ASP A 152 -7.55 -3.92 13.33
CA ASP A 152 -6.29 -3.46 12.75
C ASP A 152 -6.46 -3.13 11.26
N ALA A 153 -5.51 -2.35 10.72
CA ALA A 153 -5.40 -2.10 9.30
C ALA A 153 -3.99 -2.45 8.78
N VAL A 154 -3.93 -2.98 7.56
CA VAL A 154 -2.71 -3.36 6.87
C VAL A 154 -2.63 -2.64 5.52
N LEU A 155 -1.57 -1.86 5.30
CA LEU A 155 -1.25 -1.30 3.97
C LEU A 155 -0.24 -2.22 3.29
N VAL A 156 -0.56 -2.73 2.09
CA VAL A 156 0.34 -3.55 1.27
C VAL A 156 0.71 -2.80 0.01
N LYS A 157 2.00 -2.44 -0.16
CA LYS A 157 2.45 -1.65 -1.31
C LYS A 157 3.86 -1.99 -1.77
N ALA A 158 3.99 -2.22 -3.08
CA ALA A 158 5.27 -2.42 -3.79
C ALA A 158 5.13 -2.17 -5.29
N SER A 159 6.26 -2.17 -6.00
CA SER A 159 6.25 -2.28 -7.46
C SER A 159 5.65 -3.61 -7.92
N HIS A 160 5.02 -3.61 -9.10
CA HIS A 160 4.33 -4.78 -9.65
C HIS A 160 5.23 -6.04 -9.72
N GLY A 161 6.49 -5.85 -10.11
CA GLY A 161 7.46 -6.97 -10.17
C GLY A 161 7.77 -7.65 -8.85
N MET A 162 7.38 -7.05 -7.71
CA MET A 162 7.50 -7.67 -6.39
C MET A 162 6.41 -8.69 -6.09
N ALA A 163 5.35 -8.74 -6.88
CA ALA A 163 4.25 -9.69 -6.81
C ALA A 163 3.69 -9.90 -5.38
N LEU A 164 3.50 -8.81 -4.60
CA LEU A 164 3.00 -8.89 -3.21
C LEU A 164 1.56 -9.42 -3.11
N GLU A 165 0.84 -9.53 -4.22
CA GLU A 165 -0.42 -10.27 -4.28
C GLU A 165 -0.29 -11.73 -3.82
N LYS A 166 0.87 -12.35 -3.99
CA LYS A 166 1.14 -13.72 -3.50
C LYS A 166 1.17 -13.79 -1.98
N VAL A 167 1.63 -12.73 -1.30
CA VAL A 167 1.55 -12.63 0.16
C VAL A 167 0.09 -12.53 0.60
N LEU A 168 -0.70 -11.70 -0.11
CA LEU A 168 -2.11 -11.52 0.19
C LEU A 168 -2.92 -12.80 -0.04
N ASP A 169 -2.60 -13.55 -1.09
CA ASP A 169 -3.27 -14.83 -1.38
C ASP A 169 -3.03 -15.84 -0.25
N ILE A 170 -1.80 -15.95 0.27
CA ILE A 170 -1.47 -16.77 1.45
C ILE A 170 -2.20 -16.24 2.69
N PHE A 171 -2.11 -14.93 2.93
CA PHE A 171 -2.74 -14.28 4.08
C PHE A 171 -4.26 -14.55 4.13
N TYR A 172 -4.96 -14.32 3.01
CA TYR A 172 -6.42 -14.52 2.97
C TYR A 172 -6.85 -15.98 3.09
N ALA A 173 -6.06 -16.91 2.56
CA ALA A 173 -6.35 -18.34 2.69
C ALA A 173 -6.32 -18.79 4.15
N GLU A 174 -5.27 -18.42 4.87
CA GLU A 174 -5.04 -18.91 6.25
C GLU A 174 -5.72 -18.06 7.31
N HIS A 175 -5.93 -16.76 7.07
CA HIS A 175 -6.61 -15.90 8.03
C HIS A 175 -8.09 -16.32 8.24
N LYS A 176 -8.74 -16.88 7.23
CA LYS A 176 -10.09 -17.44 7.33
C LYS A 176 -10.13 -18.77 8.07
N GLU A 177 -9.06 -19.58 7.98
CA GLU A 177 -9.00 -20.89 8.63
C GLU A 177 -8.71 -20.80 10.13
N ALA A 178 -8.08 -19.72 10.58
CA ALA A 178 -7.70 -19.54 11.99
C ALA A 178 -8.88 -19.21 12.93
N GLU A 179 -10.04 -18.82 12.38
CA GLU A 179 -11.26 -18.50 13.16
C GLU A 179 -12.38 -19.56 13.00
N ALA A 180 -12.16 -20.61 12.22
CA ALA A 180 -13.12 -21.71 12.01
C ALA A 180 -12.80 -22.88 12.94
#